data_be5bc2f049c9e506f906c66f2127d14c
#
_entry.id   be5bc2f049c9e506f906c66f2127d14c
#
_cell.length_a   1.000
_cell.length_b   1.000
_cell.length_c   1.000
_cell.angle_alpha   90.00
_cell.angle_beta   90.00
_cell.angle_gamma   90.00
#
_symmetry.space_group_name_H-M   'P 1'
#
loop_
_entity.id
_entity.type
_entity.pdbx_description
1 polymer ?
#
loop_
_entity_poly.entity_id
_entity_poly.type
_entity_poly.pdbx_seq_one_letter_code
_entity_poly.pdbx_strand_id
1 'polypeptide(L)'
;MGDSLSAEYGLTRGTGWVALLQKKLAQENLSFEVVNASISGDTTSGGRSRLAALLKKHQPNHVIIELGGNDALRGLPLKMTEDNLLNMARAAQAAGAQVLLLGMQMPPNYGPDMARQFEAAFFQVAKTQKTALVPFFLQGIGDDPEPLKWFQPDRIHPNEAAQPRMLANVWPTLKKQLK
;
A
#
# COMPACT_ATOMS: atom_id res chain seq x y z
N MET A 1 2.20 6.23 -2.65
CA MET A 1 1.45 6.95 -1.61
C MET A 1 1.02 5.93 -0.57
N GLY A 2 1.49 6.06 0.67
CA GLY A 2 1.28 5.07 1.72
C GLY A 2 1.53 5.65 3.11
N ASP A 3 1.61 4.76 4.07
CA ASP A 3 1.90 5.10 5.46
C ASP A 3 3.32 4.70 5.89
N SER A 4 3.50 4.28 7.15
CA SER A 4 4.79 3.88 7.72
C SER A 4 5.41 2.66 7.03
N LEU A 5 4.61 1.76 6.45
CA LEU A 5 5.08 0.58 5.73
C LEU A 5 5.84 0.94 4.45
N SER A 6 5.53 2.11 3.88
CA SER A 6 6.16 2.62 2.66
C SER A 6 7.10 3.80 2.92
N ALA A 7 7.02 4.45 4.10
CA ALA A 7 7.82 5.62 4.48
C ALA A 7 9.16 5.26 5.15
N GLU A 8 9.58 4.01 5.11
CA GLU A 8 10.82 3.52 5.73
C GLU A 8 10.89 3.73 7.27
N TYR A 9 9.74 3.68 7.97
CA TYR A 9 9.71 3.84 9.41
C TYR A 9 10.59 2.79 10.12
N GLY A 10 11.54 3.26 10.95
CA GLY A 10 12.46 2.40 11.69
C GLY A 10 13.51 1.65 10.85
N LEU A 11 13.61 1.95 9.56
CA LEU A 11 14.58 1.34 8.63
C LEU A 11 15.73 2.29 8.31
N THR A 12 16.84 1.72 7.90
CA THR A 12 17.90 2.49 7.25
C THR A 12 17.37 3.08 5.94
N ARG A 13 17.59 4.36 5.71
CA ARG A 13 17.12 5.05 4.50
C ARG A 13 17.63 4.36 3.23
N GLY A 14 16.71 4.12 2.30
CA GLY A 14 17.03 3.48 1.01
C GLY A 14 17.01 1.94 1.06
N THR A 15 16.54 1.34 2.17
CA THR A 15 16.37 -0.12 2.31
C THR A 15 14.91 -0.58 2.24
N GLY A 16 13.94 0.34 2.30
CA GLY A 16 12.53 0.04 2.20
C GLY A 16 12.11 -0.45 0.81
N TRP A 17 10.98 -1.14 0.75
CA TRP A 17 10.48 -1.75 -0.49
C TRP A 17 10.29 -0.76 -1.65
N VAL A 18 9.96 0.51 -1.37
CA VAL A 18 9.82 1.55 -2.40
C VAL A 18 11.17 1.91 -3.01
N ALA A 19 12.23 1.99 -2.20
CA ALA A 19 13.59 2.19 -2.71
C ALA A 19 14.09 0.98 -3.49
N LEU A 20 13.73 -0.24 -3.05
CA LEU A 20 14.01 -1.47 -3.78
C LEU A 20 13.23 -1.53 -5.11
N LEU A 21 12.01 -0.99 -5.17
CA LEU A 21 11.25 -0.87 -6.42
C LEU A 21 11.97 -0.01 -7.45
N GLN A 22 12.51 1.15 -7.05
CA GLN A 22 13.29 2.00 -7.98
C GLN A 22 14.51 1.24 -8.54
N LYS A 23 15.21 0.49 -7.69
CA LYS A 23 16.33 -0.36 -8.13
C LYS A 23 15.87 -1.47 -9.08
N LYS A 24 14.72 -2.09 -8.79
CA LYS A 24 14.13 -3.15 -9.61
C LYS A 24 13.72 -2.64 -10.99
N LEU A 25 13.12 -1.47 -11.08
CA LEU A 25 12.77 -0.83 -12.36
C LEU A 25 14.01 -0.61 -13.22
N ALA A 26 15.10 -0.09 -12.65
CA ALA A 26 16.36 0.09 -13.36
C ALA A 26 16.97 -1.25 -13.84
N GLN A 27 16.92 -2.30 -13.02
CA GLN A 27 17.39 -3.64 -13.40
C GLN A 27 16.59 -4.26 -14.55
N GLU A 28 15.30 -3.94 -14.66
CA GLU A 28 14.41 -4.40 -15.74
C GLU A 28 14.47 -3.47 -16.99
N ASN A 29 15.33 -2.45 -16.97
CA ASN A 29 15.43 -1.42 -18.02
C ASN A 29 14.11 -0.67 -18.25
N LEU A 30 13.33 -0.45 -17.20
CA LEU A 30 12.07 0.30 -17.23
C LEU A 30 12.32 1.73 -16.75
N SER A 31 12.12 2.71 -17.64
CA SER A 31 12.37 4.13 -17.38
C SER A 31 11.21 4.79 -16.62
N PHE A 32 11.03 4.40 -15.36
CA PHE A 32 10.08 5.02 -14.45
C PHE A 32 10.80 5.64 -13.25
N GLU A 33 10.39 6.83 -12.87
CA GLU A 33 10.79 7.48 -11.62
C GLU A 33 9.78 7.15 -10.52
N VAL A 34 10.27 6.79 -9.34
CA VAL A 34 9.42 6.49 -8.18
C VAL A 34 9.42 7.67 -7.22
N VAL A 35 8.28 8.33 -7.08
CA VAL A 35 8.06 9.37 -6.07
C VAL A 35 7.43 8.75 -4.83
N ASN A 36 8.18 8.62 -3.75
CA ASN A 36 7.66 8.17 -2.47
C ASN A 36 7.00 9.32 -1.71
N ALA A 37 5.68 9.39 -1.76
CA ALA A 37 4.88 10.39 -1.05
C ALA A 37 4.17 9.78 0.17
N SER A 38 4.78 8.77 0.82
CA SER A 38 4.23 8.11 2.00
C SER A 38 4.56 8.90 3.27
N ILE A 39 3.65 8.86 4.24
CA ILE A 39 3.77 9.56 5.53
C ILE A 39 3.44 8.58 6.65
N SER A 40 4.37 8.36 7.59
CA SER A 40 4.15 7.48 8.74
C SER A 40 2.92 7.92 9.54
N GLY A 41 2.07 6.94 9.88
CA GLY A 41 0.83 7.19 10.63
C GLY A 41 -0.33 7.73 9.80
N ASP A 42 -0.16 7.88 8.48
CA ASP A 42 -1.22 8.39 7.62
C ASP A 42 -2.43 7.44 7.55
N THR A 43 -3.61 8.02 7.46
CA THR A 43 -4.89 7.31 7.28
C THR A 43 -5.38 7.47 5.84
N THR A 44 -6.41 6.74 5.47
CA THR A 44 -7.07 6.95 4.18
C THR A 44 -7.62 8.38 4.03
N SER A 45 -8.07 9.00 5.12
CA SER A 45 -8.54 10.39 5.13
C SER A 45 -7.38 11.38 4.88
N GLY A 46 -6.24 11.17 5.52
CA GLY A 46 -5.02 11.97 5.30
C GLY A 46 -4.53 11.83 3.86
N GLY A 47 -4.43 10.61 3.36
CA GLY A 47 -4.07 10.34 1.97
C GLY A 47 -4.98 11.03 0.98
N ARG A 48 -6.31 10.92 1.17
CA ARG A 48 -7.31 11.58 0.33
C ARG A 48 -7.14 13.10 0.31
N SER A 49 -6.86 13.72 1.45
CA SER A 49 -6.76 15.19 1.56
C SER A 49 -5.57 15.76 0.78
N ARG A 50 -4.47 15.02 0.65
CA ARG A 50 -3.23 15.48 -0.02
C ARG A 50 -3.08 14.98 -1.46
N LEU A 51 -3.90 14.03 -1.90
CA LEU A 51 -3.75 13.40 -3.21
C LEU A 51 -3.86 14.39 -4.37
N ALA A 52 -4.82 15.31 -4.36
CA ALA A 52 -5.02 16.26 -5.46
C ALA A 52 -3.77 17.13 -5.72
N ALA A 53 -3.11 17.60 -4.64
CA ALA A 53 -1.87 18.36 -4.76
C ALA A 53 -0.72 17.51 -5.33
N LEU A 54 -0.63 16.24 -4.93
CA LEU A 54 0.38 15.30 -5.43
C LEU A 54 0.17 14.99 -6.91
N LEU A 55 -1.07 14.72 -7.33
CA LEU A 55 -1.41 14.48 -8.73
C LEU A 55 -1.05 15.69 -9.61
N LYS A 56 -1.41 16.90 -9.18
CA LYS A 56 -1.06 18.13 -9.89
C LYS A 56 0.45 18.34 -9.99
N LYS A 57 1.18 18.09 -8.91
CA LYS A 57 2.62 18.30 -8.83
C LYS A 57 3.42 17.32 -9.67
N HIS A 58 3.07 16.04 -9.60
CA HIS A 58 3.90 14.95 -10.14
C HIS A 58 3.36 14.36 -11.46
N GLN A 59 2.08 14.58 -11.79
CA GLN A 59 1.42 14.06 -13.00
C GLN A 59 1.76 12.58 -13.27
N PRO A 60 1.54 11.68 -12.28
CA PRO A 60 2.01 10.30 -12.36
C PRO A 60 1.24 9.51 -13.41
N ASN A 61 1.92 8.58 -14.09
CA ASN A 61 1.28 7.58 -14.95
C ASN A 61 0.69 6.42 -14.12
N HIS A 62 1.24 6.18 -12.93
CA HIS A 62 0.82 5.12 -12.02
C HIS A 62 0.75 5.64 -10.59
N VAL A 63 -0.28 5.25 -9.86
CA VAL A 63 -0.45 5.56 -8.43
C VAL A 63 -0.63 4.27 -7.67
N ILE A 64 0.32 3.96 -6.77
CA ILE A 64 0.20 2.88 -5.81
C ILE A 64 -0.38 3.46 -4.52
N ILE A 65 -1.49 2.89 -4.03
CA ILE A 65 -2.15 3.29 -2.79
C ILE A 65 -1.97 2.16 -1.76
N GLU A 66 -1.22 2.45 -0.71
CA GLU A 66 -0.94 1.58 0.43
C GLU A 66 -1.40 2.31 1.70
N LEU A 67 -2.69 2.24 2.01
CA LEU A 67 -3.33 2.91 3.14
C LEU A 67 -4.51 2.08 3.65
N GLY A 68 -4.90 2.31 4.91
CA GLY A 68 -6.02 1.65 5.57
C GLY A 68 -5.60 0.93 6.86
N GLY A 69 -4.33 0.55 6.99
CA GLY A 69 -3.80 -0.07 8.20
C GLY A 69 -4.02 0.81 9.43
N ASN A 70 -3.70 2.09 9.34
CA ASN A 70 -3.90 3.05 10.44
C ASN A 70 -5.38 3.33 10.74
N ASP A 71 -6.26 3.26 9.74
CA ASP A 71 -7.70 3.34 9.95
C ASP A 71 -8.18 2.19 10.83
N ALA A 72 -7.76 0.96 10.50
CA ALA A 72 -8.07 -0.24 11.27
C ALA A 72 -7.50 -0.18 12.70
N LEU A 73 -6.22 0.16 12.87
CA LEU A 73 -5.57 0.27 14.17
C LEU A 73 -6.22 1.30 15.09
N ARG A 74 -6.81 2.35 14.52
CA ARG A 74 -7.53 3.42 15.26
C ARG A 74 -9.02 3.15 15.42
N GLY A 75 -9.53 2.01 14.93
CA GLY A 75 -10.96 1.67 15.00
C GLY A 75 -11.84 2.64 14.22
N LEU A 76 -11.33 3.23 13.13
CA LEU A 76 -12.12 4.14 12.30
C LEU A 76 -13.19 3.36 11.52
N PRO A 77 -14.33 3.99 11.19
CA PRO A 77 -15.40 3.31 10.47
C PRO A 77 -14.93 2.74 9.13
N LEU A 78 -15.14 1.44 8.91
CA LEU A 78 -14.72 0.75 7.70
C LEU A 78 -15.31 1.39 6.42
N LYS A 79 -16.55 1.85 6.48
CA LYS A 79 -17.19 2.55 5.38
C LYS A 79 -16.43 3.82 4.97
N MET A 80 -15.85 4.53 5.94
CA MET A 80 -15.02 5.71 5.66
C MET A 80 -13.72 5.31 4.94
N THR A 81 -13.08 4.22 5.37
CA THR A 81 -11.88 3.67 4.72
C THR A 81 -12.18 3.30 3.26
N GLU A 82 -13.25 2.56 3.03
CA GLU A 82 -13.72 2.17 1.68
C GLU A 82 -13.98 3.39 0.79
N ASP A 83 -14.77 4.37 1.29
CA ASP A 83 -15.11 5.57 0.55
C ASP A 83 -13.87 6.43 0.22
N ASN A 84 -12.91 6.52 1.14
CA ASN A 84 -11.67 7.25 0.89
C ASN A 84 -10.80 6.55 -0.17
N LEU A 85 -10.63 5.23 -0.10
CA LEU A 85 -9.91 4.45 -1.10
C LEU A 85 -10.56 4.58 -2.48
N LEU A 86 -11.90 4.47 -2.54
CA LEU A 86 -12.68 4.64 -3.76
C LEU A 86 -12.48 6.04 -4.38
N ASN A 87 -12.56 7.09 -3.56
CA ASN A 87 -12.37 8.46 -4.03
C ASN A 87 -10.93 8.71 -4.51
N MET A 88 -9.93 8.16 -3.81
CA MET A 88 -8.52 8.28 -4.24
C MET A 88 -8.28 7.57 -5.56
N ALA A 89 -8.77 6.34 -5.73
CA ALA A 89 -8.66 5.60 -6.97
C ALA A 89 -9.30 6.36 -8.14
N ARG A 90 -10.52 6.86 -7.94
CA ARG A 90 -11.23 7.67 -8.94
C ARG A 90 -10.47 8.95 -9.31
N ALA A 91 -9.94 9.67 -8.32
CA ALA A 91 -9.20 10.91 -8.56
C ALA A 91 -7.91 10.66 -9.35
N ALA A 92 -7.17 9.59 -9.01
CA ALA A 92 -5.97 9.21 -9.72
C ALA A 92 -6.28 8.82 -11.19
N GLN A 93 -7.33 8.03 -11.42
CA GLN A 93 -7.78 7.67 -12.77
C GLN A 93 -8.26 8.86 -13.58
N ALA A 94 -8.98 9.80 -12.95
CA ALA A 94 -9.42 11.04 -13.60
C ALA A 94 -8.22 11.93 -14.02
N ALA A 95 -7.09 11.82 -13.32
CA ALA A 95 -5.83 12.46 -13.68
C ALA A 95 -5.01 11.67 -14.73
N GLY A 96 -5.53 10.56 -15.26
CA GLY A 96 -4.88 9.74 -16.29
C GLY A 96 -3.96 8.65 -15.75
N ALA A 97 -3.89 8.43 -14.43
CA ALA A 97 -3.02 7.43 -13.85
C ALA A 97 -3.69 6.05 -13.78
N GLN A 98 -2.92 4.99 -13.99
CA GLN A 98 -3.30 3.64 -13.59
C GLN A 98 -3.15 3.49 -12.08
N VAL A 99 -4.04 2.74 -11.44
CA VAL A 99 -4.05 2.58 -9.98
C VAL A 99 -3.76 1.13 -9.60
N LEU A 100 -2.86 0.96 -8.63
CA LEU A 100 -2.64 -0.29 -7.92
C LEU A 100 -2.97 -0.10 -6.44
N LEU A 101 -3.90 -0.89 -5.93
CA LEU A 101 -4.20 -0.95 -4.50
C LEU A 101 -3.36 -2.06 -3.84
N LEU A 102 -2.81 -1.78 -2.67
CA LEU A 102 -2.19 -2.78 -1.82
C LEU A 102 -3.16 -3.09 -0.68
N GLY A 103 -3.76 -4.28 -0.73
CA GLY A 103 -4.69 -4.76 0.28
C GLY A 103 -3.97 -5.14 1.57
N MET A 104 -4.68 -4.99 2.67
CA MET A 104 -4.22 -5.30 4.01
C MET A 104 -5.18 -6.27 4.69
N GLN A 105 -4.66 -7.06 5.62
CA GLN A 105 -5.46 -7.89 6.52
C GLN A 105 -5.32 -7.39 7.95
N MET A 106 -6.38 -7.51 8.72
CA MET A 106 -6.36 -7.21 10.16
C MET A 106 -5.82 -8.41 10.94
N PRO A 107 -5.07 -8.17 12.02
CA PRO A 107 -4.69 -9.23 12.94
C PRO A 107 -5.91 -9.99 13.49
N PRO A 108 -5.78 -11.29 13.80
CA PRO A 108 -6.91 -12.13 14.22
C PRO A 108 -7.65 -11.66 15.48
N ASN A 109 -6.98 -10.89 16.34
CA ASN A 109 -7.54 -10.34 17.58
C ASN A 109 -8.63 -9.27 17.37
N TYR A 110 -8.82 -8.76 16.14
CA TYR A 110 -9.91 -7.83 15.81
C TYR A 110 -11.25 -8.53 15.54
N GLY A 111 -11.26 -9.84 15.57
CA GLY A 111 -12.43 -10.68 15.28
C GLY A 111 -12.59 -11.01 13.78
N PRO A 112 -13.09 -12.22 13.48
CA PRO A 112 -13.12 -12.73 12.12
C PRO A 112 -14.05 -11.94 11.18
N ASP A 113 -15.14 -11.39 11.70
CA ASP A 113 -16.09 -10.64 10.88
C ASP A 113 -15.51 -9.30 10.42
N MET A 114 -14.87 -8.57 11.34
CA MET A 114 -14.22 -7.30 11.03
C MET A 114 -13.04 -7.53 10.06
N ALA A 115 -12.24 -8.56 10.28
CA ALA A 115 -11.14 -8.90 9.40
C ALA A 115 -11.62 -9.20 7.97
N ARG A 116 -12.68 -10.00 7.81
CA ARG A 116 -13.28 -10.27 6.49
C ARG A 116 -13.82 -9.02 5.82
N GLN A 117 -14.54 -8.16 6.56
CA GLN A 117 -15.10 -6.93 6.02
C GLN A 117 -14.00 -5.95 5.60
N PHE A 118 -12.93 -5.83 6.39
CA PHE A 118 -11.79 -4.98 6.07
C PHE A 118 -11.09 -5.43 4.77
N GLU A 119 -10.81 -6.71 4.63
CA GLU A 119 -10.25 -7.28 3.41
C GLU A 119 -11.18 -7.07 2.21
N ALA A 120 -12.49 -7.35 2.39
CA ALA A 120 -13.50 -7.20 1.36
C ALA A 120 -13.60 -5.76 0.83
N ALA A 121 -13.32 -4.74 1.65
CA ALA A 121 -13.34 -3.34 1.23
C ALA A 121 -12.35 -3.07 0.10
N PHE A 122 -11.13 -3.60 0.15
CA PHE A 122 -10.14 -3.47 -0.91
C PHE A 122 -10.60 -4.13 -2.22
N PHE A 123 -11.18 -5.34 -2.13
CA PHE A 123 -11.73 -6.04 -3.29
C PHE A 123 -12.89 -5.26 -3.91
N GLN A 124 -13.77 -4.71 -3.08
CA GLN A 124 -14.92 -3.93 -3.54
C GLN A 124 -14.47 -2.65 -4.27
N VAL A 125 -13.50 -1.93 -3.72
CA VAL A 125 -12.93 -0.74 -4.36
C VAL A 125 -12.26 -1.12 -5.69
N ALA A 126 -11.43 -2.16 -5.70
CA ALA A 126 -10.73 -2.62 -6.89
C ALA A 126 -11.72 -3.03 -8.00
N LYS A 127 -12.77 -3.75 -7.65
CA LYS A 127 -13.85 -4.16 -8.58
C LYS A 127 -14.60 -2.94 -9.13
N THR A 128 -15.00 -2.02 -8.25
CA THR A 128 -15.80 -0.84 -8.62
C THR A 128 -15.04 0.11 -9.54
N GLN A 129 -13.76 0.35 -9.25
CA GLN A 129 -12.91 1.26 -10.03
C GLN A 129 -12.08 0.54 -11.11
N LYS A 130 -12.22 -0.80 -11.24
CA LYS A 130 -11.44 -1.61 -12.19
C LYS A 130 -9.93 -1.36 -12.06
N THR A 131 -9.46 -1.25 -10.81
CA THR A 131 -8.03 -1.10 -10.50
C THR A 131 -7.36 -2.45 -10.32
N ALA A 132 -6.04 -2.49 -10.47
CA ALA A 132 -5.28 -3.64 -10.01
C ALA A 132 -5.24 -3.69 -8.47
N LEU A 133 -5.12 -4.90 -7.93
CA LEU A 133 -5.07 -5.17 -6.51
C LEU A 133 -4.01 -6.22 -6.20
N VAL A 134 -3.16 -5.95 -5.23
CA VAL A 134 -2.43 -6.96 -4.48
C VAL A 134 -3.32 -7.32 -3.28
N PRO A 135 -3.88 -8.52 -3.20
CA PRO A 135 -4.88 -8.86 -2.17
C PRO A 135 -4.36 -8.70 -0.74
N PHE A 136 -3.12 -9.16 -0.49
CA PHE A 136 -2.47 -9.01 0.80
C PHE A 136 -1.01 -8.58 0.62
N PHE A 137 -0.72 -7.33 0.98
CA PHE A 137 0.61 -6.72 0.81
C PHE A 137 1.68 -7.42 1.64
N LEU A 138 1.33 -7.88 2.85
CA LEU A 138 2.25 -8.56 3.77
C LEU A 138 2.19 -10.10 3.68
N GLN A 139 1.81 -10.66 2.54
CA GLN A 139 1.76 -12.09 2.34
C GLN A 139 3.14 -12.75 2.56
N GLY A 140 3.18 -13.83 3.33
CA GLY A 140 4.41 -14.51 3.73
C GLY A 140 5.25 -13.74 4.75
N ILE A 141 4.66 -12.70 5.36
CA ILE A 141 5.24 -11.88 6.43
C ILE A 141 4.28 -11.90 7.62
N GLY A 142 3.07 -11.34 7.46
CA GLY A 142 2.07 -11.28 8.52
C GLY A 142 1.35 -12.61 8.77
N ASP A 143 1.28 -13.47 7.77
CA ASP A 143 0.72 -14.82 7.81
C ASP A 143 1.79 -15.92 7.88
N ASP A 144 3.06 -15.57 8.10
CA ASP A 144 4.14 -16.54 8.35
C ASP A 144 3.88 -17.25 9.69
N PRO A 145 4.15 -18.59 9.81
CA PRO A 145 4.04 -19.30 11.09
C PRO A 145 4.90 -18.70 12.21
N GLU A 146 6.00 -18.04 11.87
CA GLU A 146 6.90 -17.34 12.79
C GLU A 146 7.02 -15.86 12.42
N PRO A 147 5.94 -15.06 12.53
CA PRO A 147 5.89 -13.72 11.96
C PRO A 147 6.88 -12.75 12.60
N LEU A 148 7.23 -12.96 13.87
CA LEU A 148 8.10 -12.03 14.62
C LEU A 148 9.50 -11.84 14.00
N LYS A 149 10.00 -12.79 13.21
CA LYS A 149 11.27 -12.65 12.49
C LYS A 149 11.25 -11.57 11.41
N TRP A 150 10.07 -11.19 10.94
CA TRP A 150 9.86 -10.21 9.89
C TRP A 150 9.52 -8.81 10.40
N PHE A 151 9.27 -8.66 11.72
CA PHE A 151 8.85 -7.40 12.31
C PHE A 151 9.94 -6.76 13.17
N GLN A 152 9.83 -5.47 13.33
CA GLN A 152 10.60 -4.70 14.31
C GLN A 152 10.15 -5.05 15.74
N PRO A 153 10.86 -4.61 16.79
CA PRO A 153 10.49 -4.90 18.18
C PRO A 153 9.06 -4.45 18.56
N ASP A 154 8.50 -3.49 17.83
CA ASP A 154 7.12 -3.03 18.04
C ASP A 154 6.05 -4.02 17.54
N ARG A 155 6.44 -5.05 16.79
CA ARG A 155 5.56 -6.12 16.24
C ARG A 155 4.49 -5.61 15.27
N ILE A 156 4.65 -4.40 14.75
CA ILE A 156 3.74 -3.74 13.82
C ILE A 156 4.42 -3.48 12.48
N HIS A 157 5.63 -2.94 12.53
CA HIS A 157 6.34 -2.54 11.33
C HIS A 157 7.30 -3.63 10.85
N PRO A 158 7.23 -4.03 9.56
CA PRO A 158 8.21 -4.95 8.97
C PRO A 158 9.64 -4.42 9.10
N ASN A 159 10.58 -5.31 9.38
CA ASN A 159 11.99 -4.99 9.45
C ASN A 159 12.66 -4.98 8.06
N GLU A 160 13.98 -4.75 7.99
CA GLU A 160 14.72 -4.71 6.72
C GLU A 160 14.66 -6.04 5.96
N ALA A 161 14.66 -7.19 6.66
CA ALA A 161 14.59 -8.51 6.02
C ALA A 161 13.27 -8.76 5.28
N ALA A 162 12.18 -8.11 5.70
CA ALA A 162 10.87 -8.22 5.08
C ALA A 162 10.74 -7.41 3.77
N GLN A 163 11.54 -6.36 3.58
CA GLN A 163 11.36 -5.41 2.48
C GLN A 163 11.45 -6.04 1.08
N PRO A 164 12.40 -6.95 0.81
CA PRO A 164 12.42 -7.67 -0.47
C PRO A 164 11.17 -8.53 -0.72
N ARG A 165 10.59 -9.12 0.34
CA ARG A 165 9.36 -9.90 0.25
C ARG A 165 8.16 -9.01 -0.06
N MET A 166 8.06 -7.84 0.58
CA MET A 166 7.03 -6.84 0.28
C MET A 166 7.08 -6.43 -1.19
N LEU A 167 8.28 -6.13 -1.73
CA LEU A 167 8.44 -5.86 -3.15
C LEU A 167 8.03 -7.05 -4.03
N ALA A 168 8.41 -8.26 -3.65
CA ALA A 168 8.04 -9.48 -4.39
C ALA A 168 6.53 -9.69 -4.47
N ASN A 169 5.77 -9.29 -3.44
CA ASN A 169 4.31 -9.35 -3.43
C ASN A 169 3.68 -8.31 -4.39
N VAL A 170 4.30 -7.14 -4.53
CA VAL A 170 3.81 -6.04 -5.38
C VAL A 170 4.18 -6.24 -6.85
N TRP A 171 5.41 -6.69 -7.10
CA TRP A 171 6.04 -6.68 -8.41
C TRP A 171 5.25 -7.39 -9.53
N PRO A 172 4.71 -8.61 -9.36
CA PRO A 172 4.00 -9.32 -10.43
C PRO A 172 2.78 -8.59 -10.95
N THR A 173 2.05 -7.90 -10.05
CA THR A 173 0.86 -7.14 -10.40
C THR A 173 1.23 -5.80 -11.02
N LEU A 174 2.19 -5.09 -10.43
CA LEU A 174 2.67 -3.81 -10.95
C LEU A 174 3.29 -3.97 -12.35
N LYS A 175 4.13 -4.98 -12.56
CA LYS A 175 4.80 -5.23 -13.86
C LYS A 175 3.82 -5.36 -15.03
N LYS A 176 2.61 -5.87 -14.79
CA LYS A 176 1.56 -5.97 -15.82
C LYS A 176 1.03 -4.61 -16.27
N GLN A 177 1.12 -3.59 -15.42
CA GLN A 177 0.69 -2.23 -15.70
C GLN A 177 1.80 -1.38 -16.38
N LEU A 178 3.06 -1.78 -16.22
CA LEU A 178 4.23 -1.05 -16.73
C LEU A 178 4.58 -1.35 -18.21
N LYS A 179 3.63 -1.86 -18.96
CA LYS A 179 3.81 -2.22 -20.38
C LYS A 179 3.56 -1.04 -21.31
#